data_ac4e97f97c5e980ec4bede332c44c85c
#
_entry.id   ac4e97f97c5e980ec4bede332c44c85c
#
_cell.length_a   1.000
_cell.length_b   1.000
_cell.length_c   1.000
_cell.angle_alpha   90.00
_cell.angle_beta   90.00
_cell.angle_gamma   90.00
#
_symmetry.space_group_name_H-M   'P 1'
#
loop_
_entity.id
_entity.type
_entity.pdbx_description
1 polymer ?
#
loop_
_entity_poly.entity_id
_entity_poly.type
_entity_poly.pdbx_seq_one_letter_code
_entity_poly.pdbx_strand_id
1 'polypeptide(L)'
;MSNRAIYYITRKKKRSLIILIVVTVIFSSLYVSLNVMKSTTHLKNSISRTAQTSLSISKKDQSSFDHKAFKETKNYILQYNGIIKPKQIKVIEAMQSIKRDDLPEEYQNVLSYQAINQTKNHALFKSGNFILEKGRHLKKRDLNKVMIHEQLAKKNHLKIGNYITLQNNHRYKIIGIFSGKKQETYTGLTSDFSENMIFIDYRSLHTKNVNQIIMFFNSLQEAQMIKNHLQQKYIDYDIEEDHQTYKETLEAINYIQYTIKLIVYGFIVVAIVVLSLILILWLRERIHEIGILLSIGISKIEILGQFIIELLLISLPAVVLSIAVGNVLFKFIINELLKQEYSLLVTNGIEQELSAFLASYGILVTVILLSVVIACGMFLTKKPKEILSEMS
;
A
#
# COMPACT_ATOMS: atom_id res chain seq x y z
N MET A 1 31.58 -22.30 25.36
CA MET A 1 31.47 -21.00 24.63
C MET A 1 30.30 -20.15 25.15
N SER A 2 29.07 -20.64 25.28
CA SER A 2 27.90 -19.84 25.67
C SER A 2 28.04 -19.17 27.07
N ASN A 3 28.59 -19.84 28.06
CA ASN A 3 28.76 -19.27 29.39
C ASN A 3 29.70 -18.05 29.41
N ARG A 4 30.76 -18.06 28.62
CA ARG A 4 31.68 -16.92 28.51
C ARG A 4 30.99 -15.71 27.83
N ALA A 5 30.19 -15.95 26.81
CA ALA A 5 29.41 -14.90 26.15
C ALA A 5 28.44 -14.21 27.10
N ILE A 6 27.70 -14.99 27.93
CA ILE A 6 26.75 -14.44 28.90
C ILE A 6 27.46 -13.60 29.98
N TYR A 7 28.59 -14.13 30.54
CA TYR A 7 29.37 -13.36 31.52
C TYR A 7 29.90 -12.05 30.97
N TYR A 8 30.30 -12.01 29.66
CA TYR A 8 30.81 -10.81 29.05
C TYR A 8 29.71 -9.75 28.84
N ILE A 9 28.55 -10.17 28.32
CA ILE A 9 27.38 -9.30 28.11
C ILE A 9 26.98 -8.63 29.44
N THR A 10 26.94 -9.39 30.52
CA THR A 10 26.52 -8.89 31.86
C THR A 10 27.54 -7.96 32.48
N ARG A 11 28.85 -8.18 32.25
CA ARG A 11 29.95 -7.38 32.82
C ARG A 11 30.11 -6.00 32.09
N LYS A 12 29.90 -5.93 30.78
CA LYS A 12 30.08 -4.73 29.96
C LYS A 12 28.77 -4.11 29.48
N LYS A 13 27.85 -3.85 30.44
CA LYS A 13 26.48 -3.41 30.21
C LYS A 13 26.33 -2.22 29.22
N LYS A 14 27.16 -1.17 29.33
CA LYS A 14 27.07 0.01 28.46
C LYS A 14 27.29 -0.32 26.99
N ARG A 15 28.22 -1.22 26.67
CA ARG A 15 28.54 -1.65 25.29
C ARG A 15 27.45 -2.55 24.71
N SER A 16 27.04 -3.53 25.52
CA SER A 16 25.92 -4.40 25.13
C SER A 16 24.65 -3.61 24.86
N LEU A 17 24.42 -2.50 25.63
CA LEU A 17 23.29 -1.60 25.40
C LEU A 17 23.39 -0.86 24.06
N ILE A 18 24.60 -0.35 23.70
CA ILE A 18 24.80 0.33 22.40
C ILE A 18 24.47 -0.63 21.25
N ILE A 19 25.00 -1.86 21.28
CA ILE A 19 24.73 -2.87 20.25
C ILE A 19 23.24 -3.22 20.24
N LEU A 20 22.62 -3.41 21.40
CA LEU A 20 21.20 -3.68 21.51
C LEU A 20 20.37 -2.59 20.83
N ILE A 21 20.66 -1.31 21.10
CA ILE A 21 19.97 -0.17 20.44
C ILE A 21 20.17 -0.23 18.93
N VAL A 22 21.41 -0.38 18.46
CA VAL A 22 21.72 -0.41 17.02
C VAL A 22 21.00 -1.58 16.33
N VAL A 23 21.06 -2.78 16.90
CA VAL A 23 20.38 -3.97 16.36
C VAL A 23 18.86 -3.76 16.38
N THR A 24 18.31 -3.14 17.43
CA THR A 24 16.88 -2.81 17.51
C THR A 24 16.46 -1.88 16.39
N VAL A 25 17.23 -0.81 16.12
CA VAL A 25 16.93 0.12 15.03
C VAL A 25 17.02 -0.57 13.67
N ILE A 26 18.09 -1.36 13.43
CA ILE A 26 18.26 -2.11 12.19
C ILE A 26 17.10 -3.07 11.96
N PHE A 27 16.78 -3.88 12.95
CA PHE A 27 15.71 -4.88 12.82
C PHE A 27 14.34 -4.24 12.67
N SER A 28 14.01 -3.19 13.46
CA SER A 28 12.72 -2.50 13.33
C SER A 28 12.55 -1.88 11.95
N SER A 29 13.59 -1.27 11.37
CA SER A 29 13.55 -0.69 10.03
C SER A 29 13.35 -1.77 8.95
N LEU A 30 14.06 -2.90 9.03
CA LEU A 30 13.88 -4.03 8.12
C LEU A 30 12.49 -4.65 8.26
N TYR A 31 12.02 -4.87 9.49
CA TYR A 31 10.72 -5.45 9.77
C TYR A 31 9.57 -4.59 9.21
N VAL A 32 9.62 -3.28 9.44
CA VAL A 32 8.62 -2.34 8.90
C VAL A 32 8.64 -2.34 7.38
N SER A 33 9.81 -2.22 6.77
CA SER A 33 9.95 -2.18 5.31
C SER A 33 9.44 -3.47 4.65
N LEU A 34 9.75 -4.64 5.22
CA LEU A 34 9.26 -5.91 4.70
C LEU A 34 7.76 -6.12 4.93
N ASN A 35 7.20 -5.62 6.05
CA ASN A 35 5.75 -5.63 6.25
C ASN A 35 5.03 -4.77 5.23
N VAL A 36 5.51 -3.55 4.96
CA VAL A 36 4.93 -2.68 3.91
C VAL A 36 5.03 -3.35 2.54
N MET A 37 6.18 -3.96 2.21
CA MET A 37 6.36 -4.67 0.94
C MET A 37 5.39 -5.85 0.79
N LYS A 38 5.13 -6.62 1.86
CA LYS A 38 4.17 -7.73 1.83
C LYS A 38 2.73 -7.25 1.72
N SER A 39 2.38 -6.20 2.48
CA SER A 39 1.05 -5.58 2.40
C SER A 39 0.76 -5.06 0.98
N THR A 40 1.72 -4.37 0.38
CA THR A 40 1.58 -3.88 -1.00
C THR A 40 1.53 -5.02 -2.03
N THR A 41 2.25 -6.13 -1.81
CA THR A 41 2.18 -7.32 -2.67
C THR A 41 0.80 -7.99 -2.58
N HIS A 42 0.26 -8.12 -1.39
CA HIS A 42 -1.08 -8.68 -1.19
C HIS A 42 -2.15 -7.81 -1.87
N LEU A 43 -2.07 -6.49 -1.68
CA LEU A 43 -2.96 -5.55 -2.34
C LEU A 43 -2.85 -5.65 -3.87
N LYS A 44 -1.64 -5.65 -4.41
CA LYS A 44 -1.38 -5.83 -5.84
C LYS A 44 -2.05 -7.09 -6.38
N ASN A 45 -1.86 -8.24 -5.71
CA ASN A 45 -2.44 -9.51 -6.12
C ASN A 45 -3.97 -9.50 -6.06
N SER A 46 -4.55 -8.86 -5.02
CA SER A 46 -5.99 -8.71 -4.88
C SER A 46 -6.59 -7.85 -5.99
N ILE A 47 -5.97 -6.70 -6.28
CA ILE A 47 -6.40 -5.78 -7.34
C ILE A 47 -6.24 -6.46 -8.71
N SER A 48 -5.08 -7.05 -8.99
CA SER A 48 -4.81 -7.75 -10.26
C SER A 48 -5.81 -8.88 -10.50
N ARG A 49 -6.10 -9.69 -9.48
CA ARG A 49 -7.10 -10.76 -9.59
C ARG A 49 -8.49 -10.20 -9.87
N THR A 50 -8.89 -9.11 -9.21
CA THR A 50 -10.19 -8.48 -9.44
C THR A 50 -10.28 -7.92 -10.86
N ALA A 51 -9.23 -7.26 -11.35
CA ALA A 51 -9.15 -6.74 -12.71
C ALA A 51 -9.28 -7.85 -13.76
N GLN A 52 -8.61 -8.98 -13.57
CA GLN A 52 -8.65 -10.11 -14.49
C GLN A 52 -9.99 -10.87 -14.50
N THR A 53 -10.75 -10.80 -13.42
CA THR A 53 -12.07 -11.43 -13.32
C THR A 53 -13.22 -10.48 -13.59
N SER A 54 -12.97 -9.28 -14.06
CA SER A 54 -13.99 -8.31 -14.46
C SER A 54 -13.87 -7.99 -15.95
N LEU A 55 -15.03 -7.89 -16.62
CA LEU A 55 -15.13 -7.48 -18.01
C LEU A 55 -15.90 -6.17 -18.09
N SER A 56 -15.33 -5.21 -18.80
CA SER A 56 -15.95 -3.94 -19.15
C SER A 56 -16.52 -4.04 -20.56
N ILE A 57 -17.77 -3.63 -20.71
CA ILE A 57 -18.48 -3.61 -21.99
C ILE A 57 -18.91 -2.16 -22.25
N SER A 58 -18.44 -1.59 -23.33
CA SER A 58 -18.82 -0.26 -23.84
C SER A 58 -19.00 -0.32 -25.34
N LYS A 59 -19.67 0.66 -25.94
CA LYS A 59 -19.68 0.80 -27.38
C LYS A 59 -18.40 1.45 -27.87
N LYS A 60 -17.91 1.05 -29.05
CA LYS A 60 -16.71 1.62 -29.69
C LYS A 60 -16.84 3.13 -29.95
N ASP A 61 -18.04 3.60 -30.25
CA ASP A 61 -18.37 5.02 -30.47
C ASP A 61 -18.64 5.80 -29.17
N GLN A 62 -18.47 5.15 -28.01
CA GLN A 62 -18.74 5.69 -26.66
C GLN A 62 -20.21 6.13 -26.43
N SER A 63 -21.12 5.80 -27.32
CA SER A 63 -22.55 6.09 -27.15
C SER A 63 -23.20 5.20 -26.09
N SER A 64 -24.31 5.64 -25.55
CA SER A 64 -25.12 4.83 -24.64
C SER A 64 -25.88 3.71 -25.37
N PHE A 65 -26.11 2.59 -24.67
CA PHE A 65 -26.81 1.42 -25.23
C PHE A 65 -27.75 0.78 -24.20
N ASP A 66 -28.72 -0.01 -24.69
CA ASP A 66 -29.66 -0.71 -23.79
C ASP A 66 -28.95 -1.89 -23.09
N HIS A 67 -28.90 -1.83 -21.76
CA HIS A 67 -28.24 -2.87 -20.95
C HIS A 67 -28.95 -4.23 -21.02
N LYS A 68 -30.21 -4.29 -21.44
CA LYS A 68 -30.96 -5.55 -21.54
C LYS A 68 -30.39 -6.51 -22.59
N ALA A 69 -29.59 -6.01 -23.52
CA ALA A 69 -28.90 -6.85 -24.52
C ALA A 69 -27.92 -7.85 -23.85
N PHE A 70 -27.40 -7.52 -22.67
CA PHE A 70 -26.38 -8.30 -21.96
C PHE A 70 -26.93 -8.90 -20.67
N LYS A 71 -27.52 -10.10 -20.76
CA LYS A 71 -28.13 -10.79 -19.60
C LYS A 71 -27.29 -11.93 -19.01
N GLU A 72 -26.06 -12.08 -19.43
CA GLU A 72 -25.23 -13.29 -19.23
C GLU A 72 -24.64 -13.44 -17.84
N THR A 73 -24.77 -12.44 -16.95
CA THR A 73 -24.31 -12.56 -15.57
C THR A 73 -25.28 -11.95 -14.57
N LYS A 74 -25.27 -12.50 -13.35
CA LYS A 74 -26.06 -11.97 -12.20
C LYS A 74 -25.33 -10.87 -11.46
N ASN A 75 -24.00 -10.76 -11.62
CA ASN A 75 -23.16 -9.82 -10.87
C ASN A 75 -22.54 -8.79 -11.82
N TYR A 76 -23.21 -7.66 -11.96
CA TYR A 76 -22.79 -6.59 -12.84
C TYR A 76 -23.02 -5.22 -12.21
N ILE A 77 -22.26 -4.25 -12.68
CA ILE A 77 -22.46 -2.82 -12.45
C ILE A 77 -22.97 -2.21 -13.75
N LEU A 78 -24.06 -1.46 -13.66
CA LEU A 78 -24.56 -0.57 -14.69
C LEU A 78 -24.03 0.82 -14.41
N GLN A 79 -23.44 1.47 -15.42
CA GLN A 79 -22.90 2.81 -15.28
C GLN A 79 -23.40 3.70 -16.43
N TYR A 80 -23.96 4.84 -16.07
CA TYR A 80 -24.30 5.93 -16.98
C TYR A 80 -23.57 7.19 -16.53
N ASN A 81 -22.78 7.79 -17.43
CA ASN A 81 -22.01 8.99 -17.16
C ASN A 81 -22.76 10.20 -17.66
N GLY A 82 -22.79 11.26 -16.89
CA GLY A 82 -23.39 12.52 -17.26
C GLY A 82 -22.71 13.72 -16.61
N ILE A 83 -22.95 14.86 -17.16
CA ILE A 83 -22.43 16.15 -16.72
C ILE A 83 -23.58 17.06 -16.33
N ILE A 84 -23.44 17.78 -15.24
CA ILE A 84 -24.45 18.71 -14.76
C ILE A 84 -23.79 20.01 -14.27
N LYS A 85 -24.40 21.14 -14.57
CA LYS A 85 -23.92 22.44 -14.07
C LYS A 85 -24.32 22.61 -12.61
N PRO A 86 -23.42 23.10 -11.72
CA PRO A 86 -23.72 23.26 -10.30
C PRO A 86 -24.95 24.12 -10.04
N LYS A 87 -25.21 25.14 -10.87
CA LYS A 87 -26.40 26.00 -10.78
C LYS A 87 -27.72 25.25 -10.96
N GLN A 88 -27.70 24.06 -11.54
CA GLN A 88 -28.86 23.20 -11.76
C GLN A 88 -29.09 22.24 -10.59
N ILE A 89 -28.17 22.20 -9.63
CA ILE A 89 -28.30 21.42 -8.40
C ILE A 89 -28.70 22.37 -7.28
N LYS A 90 -29.87 22.12 -6.71
CA LYS A 90 -30.39 22.92 -5.58
C LYS A 90 -30.22 22.14 -4.28
N VAL A 91 -29.71 22.82 -3.27
CA VAL A 91 -29.70 22.36 -1.88
C VAL A 91 -30.70 23.25 -1.11
N ILE A 92 -30.29 24.33 -0.49
CA ILE A 92 -31.07 25.47 -0.08
C ILE A 92 -30.90 26.56 -1.15
N GLU A 93 -29.69 26.73 -1.63
CA GLU A 93 -29.27 27.58 -2.75
C GLU A 93 -28.58 26.73 -3.83
N ALA A 94 -28.10 27.37 -4.91
CA ALA A 94 -27.31 26.66 -5.95
C ALA A 94 -26.03 26.08 -5.37
N MET A 95 -25.74 24.81 -5.69
CA MET A 95 -24.55 24.13 -5.23
C MET A 95 -23.30 24.76 -5.83
N GLN A 96 -22.24 24.90 -5.03
CA GLN A 96 -20.95 25.41 -5.48
C GLN A 96 -20.01 24.26 -5.80
N SER A 97 -19.41 24.26 -7.00
CA SER A 97 -18.33 23.32 -7.38
C SER A 97 -17.01 23.68 -6.70
N ILE A 98 -16.11 22.73 -6.61
CA ILE A 98 -14.70 22.97 -6.28
C ILE A 98 -14.03 23.57 -7.51
N LYS A 99 -13.41 24.74 -7.34
CA LYS A 99 -12.65 25.40 -8.40
C LYS A 99 -11.19 25.00 -8.34
N ARG A 100 -10.54 24.94 -9.49
CA ARG A 100 -9.10 24.69 -9.62
C ARG A 100 -8.50 25.78 -10.52
N ASP A 101 -7.43 26.39 -10.06
CA ASP A 101 -6.79 27.54 -10.72
C ASP A 101 -6.06 27.15 -12.02
N ASP A 102 -5.78 25.85 -12.20
CA ASP A 102 -5.11 25.27 -13.37
C ASP A 102 -6.03 25.04 -14.58
N LEU A 103 -7.31 25.43 -14.48
CA LEU A 103 -8.29 25.16 -15.52
C LEU A 103 -9.02 26.39 -16.04
N PRO A 104 -9.39 26.37 -17.35
CA PRO A 104 -10.27 27.37 -17.92
C PRO A 104 -11.61 27.50 -17.17
N GLU A 105 -12.14 28.72 -17.03
CA GLU A 105 -13.37 28.99 -16.26
C GLU A 105 -14.58 28.17 -16.72
N GLU A 106 -14.67 27.86 -18.01
CA GLU A 106 -15.78 27.07 -18.56
C GLU A 106 -15.84 25.64 -18.01
N TYR A 107 -14.67 25.07 -17.61
CA TYR A 107 -14.58 23.72 -17.04
C TYR A 107 -14.64 23.71 -15.51
N GLN A 108 -14.48 24.84 -14.85
CA GLN A 108 -14.53 24.95 -13.39
C GLN A 108 -15.95 24.82 -12.80
N ASN A 109 -16.98 25.06 -13.61
CA ASN A 109 -18.37 25.10 -13.15
C ASN A 109 -19.20 23.88 -13.57
N VAL A 110 -18.57 22.70 -13.58
CA VAL A 110 -19.22 21.45 -13.98
C VAL A 110 -19.06 20.40 -12.89
N LEU A 111 -20.08 19.60 -12.67
CA LEU A 111 -20.08 18.41 -11.84
C LEU A 111 -20.27 17.20 -12.75
N SER A 112 -19.44 16.20 -12.59
CA SER A 112 -19.65 14.90 -13.23
C SER A 112 -20.49 14.01 -12.31
N TYR A 113 -21.44 13.30 -12.90
CA TYR A 113 -22.15 12.26 -12.14
C TYR A 113 -22.03 10.91 -12.82
N GLN A 114 -21.92 9.90 -12.01
CA GLN A 114 -22.05 8.51 -12.45
C GLN A 114 -23.30 7.91 -11.82
N ALA A 115 -24.28 7.57 -12.65
CA ALA A 115 -25.44 6.83 -12.20
C ALA A 115 -25.10 5.33 -12.20
N ILE A 116 -25.10 4.73 -11.03
CA ILE A 116 -24.54 3.41 -10.80
C ILE A 116 -25.49 2.56 -9.93
N ASN A 117 -25.59 1.28 -10.22
CA ASN A 117 -26.47 0.41 -9.42
C ASN A 117 -25.82 -0.09 -8.11
N GLN A 118 -24.50 -0.05 -8.00
CA GLN A 118 -23.78 -0.36 -6.75
C GLN A 118 -22.35 0.21 -6.81
N THR A 119 -21.90 0.89 -5.76
CA THR A 119 -20.56 1.52 -5.70
C THR A 119 -19.51 0.65 -5.01
N LYS A 120 -19.90 -0.29 -4.13
CA LYS A 120 -18.93 -1.11 -3.37
C LYS A 120 -17.97 -1.89 -4.26
N ASN A 121 -18.43 -2.39 -5.39
CA ASN A 121 -17.63 -3.19 -6.32
C ASN A 121 -17.07 -2.37 -7.50
N HIS A 122 -17.34 -1.08 -7.54
CA HIS A 122 -16.81 -0.18 -8.57
C HIS A 122 -15.29 -0.08 -8.47
N ALA A 123 -14.58 -0.03 -9.61
CA ALA A 123 -13.13 -0.06 -9.66
C ALA A 123 -12.46 1.03 -8.81
N LEU A 124 -12.96 2.27 -8.84
CA LEU A 124 -12.43 3.38 -8.03
C LEU A 124 -12.47 3.12 -6.52
N PHE A 125 -13.49 2.41 -6.01
CA PHE A 125 -13.56 2.03 -4.60
C PHE A 125 -12.78 0.74 -4.31
N LYS A 126 -12.73 -0.20 -5.25
CA LYS A 126 -11.97 -1.44 -5.10
C LYS A 126 -10.47 -1.25 -5.20
N SER A 127 -10.02 -0.31 -6.03
CA SER A 127 -8.60 0.06 -6.13
C SER A 127 -8.10 0.89 -4.96
N GLY A 128 -9.02 1.49 -4.17
CA GLY A 128 -8.70 2.39 -3.08
C GLY A 128 -8.49 3.84 -3.50
N ASN A 129 -8.67 4.16 -4.79
CA ASN A 129 -8.63 5.54 -5.26
C ASN A 129 -9.70 6.39 -4.57
N PHE A 130 -10.86 5.79 -4.30
CA PHE A 130 -11.91 6.38 -3.49
C PHE A 130 -12.17 5.57 -2.22
N ILE A 131 -12.40 6.28 -1.12
CA ILE A 131 -12.64 5.74 0.21
C ILE A 131 -13.98 6.24 0.71
N LEU A 132 -14.79 5.34 1.27
CA LEU A 132 -16.03 5.73 1.94
C LEU A 132 -15.70 6.27 3.34
N GLU A 133 -15.78 7.57 3.53
CA GLU A 133 -15.50 8.24 4.81
C GLU A 133 -16.65 8.13 5.79
N LYS A 134 -17.88 8.35 5.32
CA LYS A 134 -19.08 8.35 6.16
C LYS A 134 -20.28 7.76 5.43
N GLY A 135 -21.13 7.09 6.18
CA GLY A 135 -22.36 6.52 5.64
C GLY A 135 -22.19 5.16 5.01
N ARG A 136 -22.77 4.94 3.84
CA ARG A 136 -22.75 3.65 3.15
C ARG A 136 -22.67 3.78 1.62
N HIS A 137 -22.26 2.71 0.98
CA HIS A 137 -22.29 2.55 -0.48
C HIS A 137 -23.73 2.47 -1.02
N LEU A 138 -23.89 2.89 -2.29
CA LEU A 138 -25.09 2.62 -3.09
C LEU A 138 -25.28 1.11 -3.29
N LYS A 139 -26.54 0.68 -3.26
CA LYS A 139 -26.98 -0.72 -3.46
C LYS A 139 -27.96 -0.80 -4.62
N LYS A 140 -28.07 -1.98 -5.24
CA LYS A 140 -28.95 -2.24 -6.39
C LYS A 140 -30.44 -1.85 -6.20
N ARG A 141 -30.92 -1.79 -4.94
CA ARG A 141 -32.32 -1.44 -4.60
C ARG A 141 -32.51 0.02 -4.20
N ASP A 142 -31.44 0.81 -4.15
CA ASP A 142 -31.54 2.23 -3.78
C ASP A 142 -32.33 3.01 -4.84
N LEU A 143 -33.09 3.98 -4.38
CA LEU A 143 -33.86 4.92 -5.19
C LEU A 143 -33.72 6.31 -4.58
N ASN A 144 -33.43 7.32 -5.40
CA ASN A 144 -33.21 8.71 -5.00
C ASN A 144 -32.11 8.84 -3.92
N LYS A 145 -30.98 8.17 -4.13
CA LYS A 145 -29.81 8.19 -3.24
C LYS A 145 -28.58 8.70 -3.98
N VAL A 146 -27.72 9.41 -3.25
CA VAL A 146 -26.49 9.99 -3.78
C VAL A 146 -25.34 9.82 -2.80
N MET A 147 -24.13 9.63 -3.33
CA MET A 147 -22.87 9.79 -2.63
C MET A 147 -22.13 10.99 -3.22
N ILE A 148 -21.51 11.80 -2.36
CA ILE A 148 -20.79 13.02 -2.76
C ILE A 148 -19.37 13.02 -2.21
N HIS A 149 -18.48 13.72 -2.90
CA HIS A 149 -17.10 13.87 -2.45
C HIS A 149 -17.03 14.75 -1.19
N GLU A 150 -16.08 14.45 -0.27
CA GLU A 150 -15.97 15.13 1.03
C GLU A 150 -15.67 16.64 0.89
N GLN A 151 -14.85 17.04 -0.10
CA GLN A 151 -14.56 18.46 -0.31
C GLN A 151 -15.80 19.21 -0.80
N LEU A 152 -16.56 18.58 -1.71
CA LEU A 152 -17.84 19.12 -2.17
C LEU A 152 -18.85 19.23 -1.02
N ALA A 153 -18.90 18.22 -0.13
CA ALA A 153 -19.71 18.22 1.06
C ALA A 153 -19.33 19.35 2.03
N LYS A 154 -18.04 19.50 2.30
CA LYS A 154 -17.50 20.56 3.17
C LYS A 154 -17.83 21.96 2.63
N LYS A 155 -17.59 22.21 1.34
CA LYS A 155 -17.83 23.50 0.70
C LYS A 155 -19.30 23.94 0.74
N ASN A 156 -20.21 22.97 0.61
CA ASN A 156 -21.65 23.23 0.58
C ASN A 156 -22.34 22.93 1.93
N HIS A 157 -21.57 22.73 3.01
CA HIS A 157 -22.07 22.42 4.35
C HIS A 157 -23.04 21.23 4.42
N LEU A 158 -22.82 20.21 3.56
CA LEU A 158 -23.67 19.05 3.42
C LEU A 158 -23.24 17.92 4.35
N LYS A 159 -24.24 17.21 4.87
CA LYS A 159 -24.08 16.05 5.76
C LYS A 159 -24.91 14.87 5.26
N ILE A 160 -24.59 13.67 5.72
CA ILE A 160 -25.43 12.49 5.50
C ILE A 160 -26.85 12.79 5.99
N GLY A 161 -27.84 12.41 5.18
CA GLY A 161 -29.25 12.67 5.45
C GLY A 161 -29.79 13.95 4.81
N ASN A 162 -28.91 14.90 4.42
CA ASN A 162 -29.32 16.06 3.63
C ASN A 162 -29.79 15.63 2.23
N TYR A 163 -30.47 16.54 1.55
CA TYR A 163 -31.01 16.31 0.23
C TYR A 163 -30.41 17.30 -0.77
N ILE A 164 -30.14 16.81 -1.97
CA ILE A 164 -29.82 17.65 -3.14
C ILE A 164 -30.90 17.41 -4.20
N THR A 165 -31.25 18.44 -4.95
CA THR A 165 -32.19 18.35 -6.05
C THR A 165 -31.44 18.54 -7.35
N LEU A 166 -31.51 17.57 -8.27
CA LEU A 166 -30.86 17.61 -9.57
C LEU A 166 -31.81 18.22 -10.63
N GLN A 167 -31.29 18.38 -11.82
CA GLN A 167 -31.85 19.07 -12.97
C GLN A 167 -33.32 18.71 -13.29
N ASN A 168 -33.73 17.49 -13.02
CA ASN A 168 -35.11 17.01 -13.28
C ASN A 168 -36.06 17.21 -12.09
N ASN A 169 -35.73 18.10 -11.19
CA ASN A 169 -36.49 18.31 -9.92
C ASN A 169 -36.53 17.07 -9.00
N HIS A 170 -35.76 16.03 -9.31
CA HIS A 170 -35.64 14.85 -8.46
C HIS A 170 -34.77 15.12 -7.24
N ARG A 171 -35.28 14.76 -6.09
CA ARG A 171 -34.64 14.99 -4.80
C ARG A 171 -33.91 13.75 -4.34
N TYR A 172 -32.59 13.85 -4.19
CA TYR A 172 -31.69 12.76 -3.79
C TYR A 172 -31.23 12.93 -2.36
N LYS A 173 -31.33 11.88 -1.55
CA LYS A 173 -30.79 11.85 -0.19
C LYS A 173 -29.33 11.46 -0.18
N ILE A 174 -28.49 12.23 0.50
CA ILE A 174 -27.08 11.92 0.69
C ILE A 174 -26.95 10.77 1.68
N ILE A 175 -26.38 9.64 1.23
CA ILE A 175 -26.21 8.44 2.03
C ILE A 175 -24.75 8.07 2.26
N GLY A 176 -23.83 8.65 1.51
CA GLY A 176 -22.41 8.41 1.63
C GLY A 176 -21.59 9.64 1.28
N ILE A 177 -20.50 9.80 1.99
CA ILE A 177 -19.47 10.79 1.70
C ILE A 177 -18.17 10.02 1.47
N PHE A 178 -17.51 10.25 0.34
CA PHE A 178 -16.28 9.60 -0.03
C PHE A 178 -15.16 10.63 -0.23
N SER A 179 -13.93 10.18 -0.09
CA SER A 179 -12.70 10.94 -0.36
C SER A 179 -11.83 10.24 -1.39
N GLY A 180 -10.72 10.84 -1.74
CA GLY A 180 -9.71 10.28 -2.64
C GLY A 180 -9.65 10.98 -3.98
N LYS A 181 -8.68 10.55 -4.79
CA LYS A 181 -8.46 11.09 -6.12
C LYS A 181 -8.28 9.97 -7.13
N LYS A 182 -8.83 10.13 -8.33
CA LYS A 182 -8.39 9.37 -9.50
C LYS A 182 -7.27 10.15 -10.18
N GLN A 183 -6.32 9.47 -10.82
CA GLN A 183 -5.38 10.15 -11.69
C GLN A 183 -6.16 10.79 -12.85
N GLU A 184 -5.95 12.09 -12.99
CA GLU A 184 -6.59 12.88 -14.03
C GLU A 184 -5.55 13.14 -15.12
N THR A 185 -5.75 12.52 -16.29
CA THR A 185 -5.02 12.93 -17.47
C THR A 185 -5.72 14.18 -18.00
N TYR A 186 -5.04 15.31 -17.95
CA TYR A 186 -5.57 16.53 -18.58
C TYR A 186 -5.71 16.32 -20.09
N THR A 187 -6.91 16.12 -20.53
CA THR A 187 -7.23 15.96 -21.96
C THR A 187 -7.69 17.25 -22.63
N GLY A 188 -7.70 18.36 -21.89
CA GLY A 188 -8.22 19.65 -22.39
C GLY A 188 -9.75 19.71 -22.57
N LEU A 189 -10.45 18.57 -22.40
CA LEU A 189 -11.87 18.45 -22.77
C LEU A 189 -12.78 17.97 -21.63
N THR A 190 -12.24 17.54 -20.48
CA THR A 190 -13.05 17.00 -19.39
C THR A 190 -12.77 17.65 -18.05
N SER A 191 -13.82 18.19 -17.44
CA SER A 191 -13.87 18.70 -16.07
C SER A 191 -14.14 17.59 -15.04
N ASP A 192 -13.64 16.39 -15.29
CA ASP A 192 -13.96 15.19 -14.50
C ASP A 192 -13.07 15.10 -13.24
N PHE A 193 -13.13 16.16 -12.41
CA PHE A 193 -12.41 16.20 -11.14
C PHE A 193 -13.04 15.27 -10.12
N SER A 194 -12.20 14.55 -9.41
CA SER A 194 -12.64 13.70 -8.32
C SER A 194 -13.46 14.46 -7.30
N GLU A 195 -13.06 15.70 -6.99
CA GLU A 195 -13.71 16.56 -6.01
C GLU A 195 -15.13 17.03 -6.45
N ASN A 196 -15.37 17.10 -7.76
CA ASN A 196 -16.65 17.48 -8.36
C ASN A 196 -17.46 16.27 -8.85
N MET A 197 -17.06 15.06 -8.46
CA MET A 197 -17.73 13.83 -8.82
C MET A 197 -18.81 13.45 -7.82
N ILE A 198 -19.96 13.01 -8.30
CA ILE A 198 -21.04 12.46 -7.49
C ILE A 198 -21.50 11.10 -8.05
N PHE A 199 -21.88 10.19 -7.17
CA PHE A 199 -22.51 8.92 -7.56
C PHE A 199 -23.97 8.95 -7.20
N ILE A 200 -24.85 8.75 -8.19
CA ILE A 200 -26.29 8.63 -7.99
C ILE A 200 -26.75 7.19 -8.26
N ASP A 201 -27.87 6.80 -7.70
CA ASP A 201 -28.42 5.48 -8.03
C ASP A 201 -28.97 5.45 -9.46
N TYR A 202 -28.66 4.36 -10.18
CA TYR A 202 -29.05 4.20 -11.59
C TYR A 202 -30.56 4.14 -11.79
N ARG A 203 -31.31 3.62 -10.82
CA ARG A 203 -32.77 3.45 -10.93
C ARG A 203 -33.53 4.77 -11.04
N SER A 204 -32.99 5.82 -10.45
CA SER A 204 -33.60 7.16 -10.45
C SER A 204 -33.54 7.85 -11.81
N LEU A 205 -32.72 7.39 -12.74
CA LEU A 205 -32.68 7.92 -14.11
C LEU A 205 -33.86 7.47 -14.99
N HIS A 206 -34.56 6.41 -14.55
CA HIS A 206 -35.67 5.81 -15.34
C HIS A 206 -35.30 5.49 -16.79
N THR A 207 -34.04 5.23 -17.07
CA THR A 207 -33.51 4.86 -18.41
C THR A 207 -33.09 3.39 -18.44
N LYS A 208 -33.06 2.84 -19.65
CA LYS A 208 -32.45 1.53 -19.90
C LYS A 208 -31.04 1.64 -20.46
N ASN A 209 -30.63 2.86 -20.83
CA ASN A 209 -29.37 3.10 -21.48
C ASN A 209 -28.24 3.22 -20.43
N VAL A 210 -27.08 2.67 -20.80
CA VAL A 210 -25.82 2.73 -20.04
C VAL A 210 -24.70 3.12 -21.00
N ASN A 211 -23.63 3.70 -20.45
CA ASN A 211 -22.39 3.89 -21.20
C ASN A 211 -21.46 2.69 -21.05
N GLN A 212 -21.56 1.99 -19.90
CA GLN A 212 -20.69 0.88 -19.57
C GLN A 212 -21.41 -0.15 -18.70
N ILE A 213 -21.10 -1.42 -18.93
CA ILE A 213 -21.48 -2.53 -18.04
C ILE A 213 -20.18 -3.18 -17.56
N ILE A 214 -20.02 -3.36 -16.24
CA ILE A 214 -18.90 -4.11 -15.67
C ILE A 214 -19.46 -5.41 -15.10
N MET A 215 -19.02 -6.52 -15.64
CA MET A 215 -19.41 -7.88 -15.21
C MET A 215 -18.31 -8.48 -14.34
N PHE A 216 -18.69 -9.18 -13.27
CA PHE A 216 -17.76 -9.86 -12.37
C PHE A 216 -17.99 -11.37 -12.41
N PHE A 217 -16.90 -12.11 -12.49
CA PHE A 217 -16.88 -13.57 -12.56
C PHE A 217 -16.14 -14.16 -11.36
N ASN A 218 -16.39 -15.43 -11.07
CA ASN A 218 -15.74 -16.13 -9.96
C ASN A 218 -14.35 -16.66 -10.32
N SER A 219 -14.09 -16.88 -11.60
CA SER A 219 -12.81 -17.37 -12.09
C SER A 219 -12.37 -16.67 -13.38
N LEU A 220 -11.06 -16.68 -13.61
CA LEU A 220 -10.46 -16.16 -14.84
C LEU A 220 -10.92 -16.94 -16.07
N GLN A 221 -11.07 -18.26 -15.94
CA GLN A 221 -11.52 -19.12 -17.03
C GLN A 221 -12.94 -18.77 -17.48
N GLU A 222 -13.85 -18.55 -16.52
CA GLU A 222 -15.23 -18.11 -16.80
C GLU A 222 -15.23 -16.74 -17.50
N ALA A 223 -14.43 -15.78 -17.01
CA ALA A 223 -14.31 -14.46 -17.62
C ALA A 223 -13.81 -14.53 -19.06
N GLN A 224 -12.77 -15.34 -19.33
CA GLN A 224 -12.22 -15.51 -20.67
C GLN A 224 -13.19 -16.20 -21.64
N MET A 225 -13.90 -17.25 -21.20
CA MET A 225 -14.91 -17.91 -22.02
C MET A 225 -16.04 -16.95 -22.41
N ILE A 226 -16.54 -16.19 -21.46
CA ILE A 226 -17.61 -15.19 -21.71
C ILE A 226 -17.08 -14.05 -22.59
N LYS A 227 -15.87 -13.56 -22.36
CA LYS A 227 -15.22 -12.55 -23.21
C LYS A 227 -15.20 -12.99 -24.67
N ASN A 228 -14.68 -14.19 -24.95
CA ASN A 228 -14.58 -14.71 -26.32
C ASN A 228 -15.96 -14.86 -26.96
N HIS A 229 -16.95 -15.37 -26.22
CA HIS A 229 -18.31 -15.48 -26.69
C HIS A 229 -18.95 -14.13 -27.04
N LEU A 230 -18.79 -13.15 -26.14
CA LEU A 230 -19.36 -11.82 -26.35
C LEU A 230 -18.67 -11.06 -27.49
N GLN A 231 -17.35 -11.15 -27.62
CA GLN A 231 -16.60 -10.50 -28.71
C GLN A 231 -17.00 -11.03 -30.09
N GLN A 232 -17.30 -12.31 -30.21
CA GLN A 232 -17.80 -12.88 -31.46
C GLN A 232 -19.22 -12.45 -31.80
N LYS A 233 -20.06 -12.24 -30.78
CA LYS A 233 -21.49 -11.90 -30.95
C LYS A 233 -21.73 -10.40 -31.13
N TYR A 234 -20.92 -9.55 -30.50
CA TYR A 234 -21.14 -8.11 -30.41
C TYR A 234 -19.96 -7.32 -30.99
N ILE A 235 -19.85 -7.24 -32.31
CA ILE A 235 -18.72 -6.66 -33.03
C ILE A 235 -18.58 -5.14 -32.79
N ASP A 236 -19.69 -4.43 -32.56
CA ASP A 236 -19.72 -2.96 -32.36
C ASP A 236 -19.37 -2.57 -30.91
N TYR A 237 -19.12 -3.53 -30.06
CA TYR A 237 -18.81 -3.29 -28.65
C TYR A 237 -17.34 -3.56 -28.39
N ASP A 238 -16.80 -2.76 -27.50
CA ASP A 238 -15.49 -2.96 -26.89
C ASP A 238 -15.68 -3.77 -25.62
N ILE A 239 -15.11 -4.97 -25.61
CA ILE A 239 -15.25 -5.93 -24.50
C ILE A 239 -13.87 -6.30 -24.03
N GLU A 240 -13.44 -5.64 -22.97
CA GLU A 240 -12.10 -5.77 -22.43
C GLU A 240 -12.14 -6.13 -20.94
N GLU A 241 -11.05 -6.69 -20.46
CA GLU A 241 -10.80 -6.79 -19.03
C GLU A 241 -10.71 -5.36 -18.46
N ASP A 242 -11.28 -5.13 -17.27
CA ASP A 242 -11.28 -3.80 -16.63
C ASP A 242 -9.89 -3.45 -16.08
N HIS A 243 -8.90 -3.46 -16.99
CA HIS A 243 -7.51 -3.19 -16.63
C HIS A 243 -7.19 -1.71 -16.50
N GLN A 244 -7.89 -0.84 -17.25
CA GLN A 244 -7.46 0.54 -17.37
C GLN A 244 -7.57 1.29 -16.04
N THR A 245 -8.66 1.14 -15.31
CA THR A 245 -8.84 1.76 -13.98
C THR A 245 -7.88 1.20 -12.92
N TYR A 246 -7.48 -0.06 -13.06
CA TYR A 246 -6.55 -0.71 -12.11
C TYR A 246 -5.08 -0.52 -12.48
N LYS A 247 -4.78 -0.25 -13.76
CA LYS A 247 -3.41 -0.12 -14.27
C LYS A 247 -2.62 0.96 -13.51
N GLU A 248 -3.19 2.13 -13.37
CA GLU A 248 -2.58 3.26 -12.67
C GLU A 248 -2.26 2.92 -11.21
N THR A 249 -3.21 2.29 -10.51
CA THR A 249 -3.02 1.84 -9.14
C THR A 249 -1.93 0.76 -9.05
N LEU A 250 -1.90 -0.19 -10.00
CA LEU A 250 -0.88 -1.23 -10.05
C LEU A 250 0.51 -0.65 -10.35
N GLU A 251 0.61 0.35 -11.21
CA GLU A 251 1.86 1.07 -11.50
C GLU A 251 2.36 1.82 -10.26
N ALA A 252 1.47 2.54 -9.55
CA ALA A 252 1.81 3.22 -8.30
C ALA A 252 2.32 2.22 -7.24
N ILE A 253 1.64 1.08 -7.06
CA ILE A 253 2.08 0.02 -6.14
C ILE A 253 3.45 -0.53 -6.56
N ASN A 254 3.69 -0.77 -7.84
CA ASN A 254 4.99 -1.22 -8.34
C ASN A 254 6.11 -0.22 -8.01
N TYR A 255 5.83 1.08 -8.16
CA TYR A 255 6.78 2.14 -7.84
C TYR A 255 7.10 2.18 -6.33
N ILE A 256 6.08 2.07 -5.48
CA ILE A 256 6.25 1.96 -4.03
C ILE A 256 7.11 0.73 -3.68
N GLN A 257 6.82 -0.44 -4.27
CA GLN A 257 7.61 -1.65 -4.03
C GLN A 257 9.07 -1.51 -4.46
N TYR A 258 9.32 -0.87 -5.60
CA TYR A 258 10.69 -0.60 -6.06
C TYR A 258 11.44 0.31 -5.09
N THR A 259 10.81 1.40 -4.65
CA THR A 259 11.38 2.35 -3.67
C THR A 259 11.69 1.64 -2.35
N ILE A 260 10.77 0.82 -1.83
CA ILE A 260 11.00 0.06 -0.60
C ILE A 260 12.17 -0.91 -0.75
N LYS A 261 12.31 -1.60 -1.89
CA LYS A 261 13.47 -2.48 -2.16
C LYS A 261 14.79 -1.71 -2.10
N LEU A 262 14.86 -0.53 -2.71
CA LEU A 262 16.04 0.33 -2.63
C LEU A 262 16.38 0.73 -1.19
N ILE A 263 15.37 1.11 -0.42
CA ILE A 263 15.51 1.45 1.00
C ILE A 263 16.05 0.24 1.79
N VAL A 264 15.49 -0.95 1.59
CA VAL A 264 15.95 -2.18 2.28
C VAL A 264 17.40 -2.49 1.93
N TYR A 265 17.80 -2.43 0.67
CA TYR A 265 19.20 -2.64 0.28
C TYR A 265 20.14 -1.59 0.89
N GLY A 266 19.73 -0.31 0.87
CA GLY A 266 20.48 0.76 1.53
C GLY A 266 20.66 0.50 3.04
N PHE A 267 19.59 0.11 3.73
CA PHE A 267 19.67 -0.24 5.15
C PHE A 267 20.59 -1.45 5.43
N ILE A 268 20.57 -2.47 4.59
CA ILE A 268 21.46 -3.64 4.74
C ILE A 268 22.92 -3.20 4.65
N VAL A 269 23.27 -2.40 3.65
CA VAL A 269 24.64 -1.91 3.46
C VAL A 269 25.08 -1.06 4.67
N VAL A 270 24.26 -0.09 5.08
CA VAL A 270 24.54 0.77 6.25
C VAL A 270 24.67 -0.09 7.52
N ALA A 271 23.78 -1.06 7.70
CA ALA A 271 23.82 -1.95 8.86
C ALA A 271 25.14 -2.76 8.94
N ILE A 272 25.59 -3.33 7.81
CA ILE A 272 26.86 -4.06 7.74
C ILE A 272 28.03 -3.13 8.11
N VAL A 273 28.08 -1.93 7.55
CA VAL A 273 29.14 -0.95 7.83
C VAL A 273 29.14 -0.55 9.31
N VAL A 274 27.98 -0.14 9.84
CA VAL A 274 27.88 0.33 11.23
C VAL A 274 28.23 -0.78 12.22
N LEU A 275 27.65 -1.98 12.03
CA LEU A 275 27.98 -3.11 12.90
C LEU A 275 29.45 -3.51 12.80
N SER A 276 30.04 -3.52 11.59
CA SER A 276 31.46 -3.82 11.41
C SER A 276 32.34 -2.81 12.14
N LEU A 277 32.05 -1.52 12.03
CA LEU A 277 32.81 -0.48 12.73
C LEU A 277 32.71 -0.60 14.26
N ILE A 278 31.51 -0.84 14.79
CA ILE A 278 31.32 -1.05 16.22
C ILE A 278 32.10 -2.28 16.68
N LEU A 279 32.08 -3.36 15.90
CA LEU A 279 32.78 -4.61 16.20
C LEU A 279 34.31 -4.42 16.15
N ILE A 280 34.84 -3.65 15.19
CA ILE A 280 36.27 -3.34 15.10
C ILE A 280 36.72 -2.58 16.37
N LEU A 281 35.95 -1.56 16.81
CA LEU A 281 36.21 -0.86 18.05
C LEU A 281 36.16 -1.82 19.27
N TRP A 282 35.22 -2.73 19.26
CA TRP A 282 35.04 -3.71 20.33
C TRP A 282 36.16 -4.74 20.39
N LEU A 283 36.62 -5.24 19.23
CA LEU A 283 37.77 -6.13 19.11
C LEU A 283 39.06 -5.45 19.58
N ARG A 284 39.26 -4.16 19.22
CA ARG A 284 40.43 -3.39 19.62
C ARG A 284 40.58 -3.27 21.14
N GLU A 285 39.45 -3.13 21.85
CA GLU A 285 39.49 -3.08 23.31
C GLU A 285 39.71 -4.45 23.99
N ARG A 286 39.48 -5.55 23.25
CA ARG A 286 39.68 -6.94 23.72
C ARG A 286 40.96 -7.57 23.20
N ILE A 287 41.85 -6.78 22.60
CA ILE A 287 43.05 -7.30 21.94
C ILE A 287 43.92 -8.11 22.91
N HIS A 288 44.02 -7.69 24.17
CA HIS A 288 44.76 -8.45 25.21
C HIS A 288 44.13 -9.80 25.50
N GLU A 289 42.79 -9.85 25.69
CA GLU A 289 42.08 -11.10 25.92
C GLU A 289 42.22 -12.07 24.74
N ILE A 290 42.11 -11.54 23.51
CA ILE A 290 42.30 -12.30 22.26
C ILE A 290 43.72 -12.84 22.14
N GLY A 291 44.73 -12.00 22.48
CA GLY A 291 46.14 -12.40 22.47
C GLY A 291 46.43 -13.55 23.42
N ILE A 292 45.89 -13.50 24.66
CA ILE A 292 46.01 -14.58 25.63
C ILE A 292 45.31 -15.85 25.13
N LEU A 293 44.11 -15.77 24.60
CA LEU A 293 43.39 -16.91 24.05
C LEU A 293 44.15 -17.61 22.91
N LEU A 294 44.74 -16.82 22.01
CA LEU A 294 45.58 -17.34 20.92
C LEU A 294 46.85 -18.00 21.47
N SER A 295 47.46 -17.45 22.53
CA SER A 295 48.69 -17.99 23.14
C SER A 295 48.44 -19.32 23.85
N ILE A 296 47.25 -19.55 24.40
CA ILE A 296 46.78 -20.81 25.01
C ILE A 296 46.40 -21.86 23.93
N GLY A 297 46.41 -21.50 22.62
CA GLY A 297 46.13 -22.38 21.49
C GLY A 297 44.64 -22.43 21.07
N ILE A 298 43.82 -21.50 21.51
CA ILE A 298 42.41 -21.37 21.01
C ILE A 298 42.45 -20.90 19.56
N SER A 299 41.74 -21.60 18.66
CA SER A 299 41.73 -21.29 17.23
C SER A 299 41.03 -19.97 16.92
N LYS A 300 41.47 -19.29 15.85
CA LYS A 300 40.87 -18.05 15.36
C LYS A 300 39.34 -18.22 15.08
N ILE A 301 38.95 -19.40 14.58
CA ILE A 301 37.55 -19.73 14.26
C ILE A 301 36.68 -19.83 15.54
N GLU A 302 37.26 -20.38 16.62
CA GLU A 302 36.55 -20.45 17.91
C GLU A 302 36.32 -19.06 18.51
N ILE A 303 37.28 -18.16 18.38
CA ILE A 303 37.17 -16.76 18.79
C ILE A 303 36.07 -16.07 17.97
N LEU A 304 36.06 -16.25 16.64
CA LEU A 304 35.04 -15.74 15.74
C LEU A 304 33.65 -16.27 16.12
N GLY A 305 33.53 -17.56 16.37
CA GLY A 305 32.29 -18.20 16.84
C GLY A 305 31.78 -17.62 18.15
N GLN A 306 32.68 -17.27 19.08
CA GLN A 306 32.30 -16.63 20.33
C GLN A 306 31.65 -15.26 20.09
N PHE A 307 32.20 -14.41 19.19
CA PHE A 307 31.63 -13.10 18.85
C PHE A 307 30.26 -13.22 18.16
N ILE A 308 30.10 -14.22 17.27
CA ILE A 308 28.79 -14.50 16.66
C ILE A 308 27.75 -14.84 17.72
N ILE A 309 28.10 -15.74 18.68
CA ILE A 309 27.19 -16.11 19.76
C ILE A 309 26.86 -14.91 20.66
N GLU A 310 27.82 -14.07 21.01
CA GLU A 310 27.60 -12.84 21.77
C GLU A 310 26.59 -11.93 21.10
N LEU A 311 26.72 -11.68 19.79
CA LEU A 311 25.81 -10.83 19.01
C LEU A 311 24.44 -11.46 18.86
N LEU A 312 24.35 -12.76 18.60
CA LEU A 312 23.06 -13.46 18.50
C LEU A 312 22.31 -13.43 19.85
N LEU A 313 23.02 -13.57 20.98
CA LEU A 313 22.39 -13.44 22.30
C LEU A 313 21.87 -12.02 22.56
N ILE A 314 22.60 -10.97 22.14
CA ILE A 314 22.14 -9.59 22.26
C ILE A 314 21.00 -9.32 21.27
N SER A 315 20.96 -9.99 20.12
CA SER A 315 19.89 -9.81 19.14
C SER A 315 18.52 -10.31 19.63
N LEU A 316 18.46 -11.31 20.52
CA LEU A 316 17.19 -11.84 21.02
C LEU A 316 16.32 -10.78 21.73
N PRO A 317 16.81 -10.08 22.77
CA PRO A 317 16.03 -9.00 23.38
C PRO A 317 15.81 -7.82 22.43
N ALA A 318 16.77 -7.54 21.53
CA ALA A 318 16.62 -6.50 20.53
C ALA A 318 15.45 -6.78 19.57
N VAL A 319 15.27 -8.02 19.14
CA VAL A 319 14.16 -8.45 18.26
C VAL A 319 12.82 -8.25 18.95
N VAL A 320 12.69 -8.60 20.23
CA VAL A 320 11.45 -8.41 21.01
C VAL A 320 11.09 -6.91 21.09
N LEU A 321 12.07 -6.06 21.43
CA LEU A 321 11.88 -4.61 21.45
C LEU A 321 11.52 -4.05 20.06
N SER A 322 12.16 -4.55 19.02
CA SER A 322 11.94 -4.12 17.65
C SER A 322 10.55 -4.44 17.12
N ILE A 323 9.92 -5.52 17.52
CA ILE A 323 8.53 -5.83 17.16
C ILE A 323 7.60 -4.75 17.74
N ALA A 324 7.79 -4.36 18.99
CA ALA A 324 6.98 -3.33 19.62
C ALA A 324 7.16 -1.98 18.91
N VAL A 325 8.41 -1.55 18.69
CA VAL A 325 8.75 -0.32 17.98
C VAL A 325 8.27 -0.39 16.53
N GLY A 326 8.52 -1.49 15.86
CA GLY A 326 8.15 -1.71 14.45
C GLY A 326 6.65 -1.66 14.21
N ASN A 327 5.84 -2.24 15.10
CA ASN A 327 4.38 -2.17 15.00
C ASN A 327 3.84 -0.75 15.20
N VAL A 328 4.44 0.04 16.09
CA VAL A 328 4.08 1.46 16.25
C VAL A 328 4.45 2.26 15.00
N LEU A 329 5.67 2.09 14.50
CA LEU A 329 6.14 2.75 13.27
C LEU A 329 5.33 2.33 12.05
N PHE A 330 5.01 1.05 11.91
CA PHE A 330 4.19 0.53 10.82
C PHE A 330 2.81 1.19 10.82
N LYS A 331 2.13 1.23 11.98
CA LYS A 331 0.83 1.91 12.12
C LYS A 331 0.92 3.40 11.80
N PHE A 332 1.97 4.07 12.25
CA PHE A 332 2.19 5.49 11.97
C PHE A 332 2.38 5.74 10.47
N ILE A 333 3.27 4.98 9.82
CA ILE A 333 3.55 5.08 8.38
C ILE A 333 2.29 4.77 7.55
N ILE A 334 1.59 3.69 7.88
CA ILE A 334 0.34 3.33 7.20
C ILE A 334 -0.70 4.43 7.37
N ASN A 335 -0.91 4.93 8.57
CA ASN A 335 -1.88 6.00 8.80
C ASN A 335 -1.53 7.29 8.06
N GLU A 336 -0.25 7.65 7.97
CA GLU A 336 0.18 8.87 7.30
C GLU A 336 0.14 8.72 5.77
N LEU A 337 0.60 7.60 5.24
CA LEU A 337 0.53 7.29 3.80
C LEU A 337 -0.92 7.10 3.33
N LEU A 338 -1.79 6.52 4.17
CA LEU A 338 -3.17 6.21 3.81
C LEU A 338 -4.15 7.35 4.03
N LYS A 339 -3.80 8.34 4.85
CA LYS A 339 -4.62 9.57 4.95
C LYS A 339 -4.79 10.26 3.59
N GLN A 340 -3.94 9.96 2.64
CA GLN A 340 -3.97 10.59 1.32
C GLN A 340 -4.57 9.71 0.21
N GLU A 341 -4.43 8.38 0.19
CA GLU A 341 -4.88 7.61 -1.01
C GLU A 341 -5.29 6.12 -0.84
N TYR A 342 -4.97 5.37 0.25
CA TYR A 342 -5.17 3.91 0.23
C TYR A 342 -5.58 3.26 1.57
N SER A 343 -6.86 3.29 1.93
CA SER A 343 -7.37 2.63 3.16
C SER A 343 -7.40 1.09 3.12
N LEU A 344 -7.05 0.49 1.98
CA LEU A 344 -7.13 -0.97 1.78
C LEU A 344 -5.89 -1.75 2.27
N LEU A 345 -4.83 -1.08 2.72
CA LEU A 345 -3.57 -1.73 3.13
C LEU A 345 -3.59 -2.34 4.56
N VAL A 346 -4.71 -2.31 5.27
CA VAL A 346 -4.68 -2.27 6.74
C VAL A 346 -4.85 -3.61 7.45
N THR A 347 -5.01 -4.73 6.83
CA THR A 347 -5.04 -6.00 7.58
C THR A 347 -4.03 -7.00 7.06
N ASN A 348 -2.82 -6.91 7.61
CA ASN A 348 -1.91 -8.05 7.52
C ASN A 348 -2.50 -9.21 8.34
N GLY A 349 -2.74 -10.33 7.70
CA GLY A 349 -3.02 -11.56 8.43
C GLY A 349 -1.81 -11.99 9.25
N ILE A 350 -2.04 -12.72 10.35
CA ILE A 350 -0.98 -13.25 11.23
C ILE A 350 0.11 -13.98 10.42
N GLU A 351 -0.25 -14.70 9.37
CA GLU A 351 0.70 -15.39 8.48
C GLU A 351 1.66 -14.43 7.76
N GLN A 352 1.17 -13.27 7.36
CA GLN A 352 1.97 -12.25 6.66
C GLN A 352 2.96 -11.58 7.62
N GLU A 353 2.52 -11.27 8.83
CA GLU A 353 3.37 -10.71 9.88
C GLU A 353 4.47 -11.70 10.27
N LEU A 354 4.13 -12.97 10.47
CA LEU A 354 5.09 -14.02 10.80
C LEU A 354 6.12 -14.22 9.68
N SER A 355 5.68 -14.22 8.43
CA SER A 355 6.58 -14.39 7.30
C SER A 355 7.49 -13.18 7.08
N ALA A 356 7.03 -11.95 7.37
CA ALA A 356 7.86 -10.75 7.36
C ALA A 356 8.89 -10.79 8.49
N PHE A 357 8.48 -11.23 9.67
CA PHE A 357 9.35 -11.42 10.83
C PHE A 357 10.49 -12.41 10.53
N LEU A 358 10.16 -13.60 10.04
CA LEU A 358 11.16 -14.63 9.71
C LEU A 358 12.15 -14.15 8.64
N ALA A 359 11.67 -13.46 7.61
CA ALA A 359 12.53 -12.88 6.57
C ALA A 359 13.45 -11.79 7.15
N SER A 360 12.92 -10.88 7.99
CA SER A 360 13.72 -9.84 8.66
C SER A 360 14.79 -10.43 9.56
N TYR A 361 14.46 -11.48 10.31
CA TYR A 361 15.40 -12.16 11.18
C TYR A 361 16.50 -12.88 10.39
N GLY A 362 16.16 -13.54 9.29
CA GLY A 362 17.14 -14.15 8.39
C GLY A 362 18.14 -13.13 7.82
N ILE A 363 17.63 -11.97 7.39
CA ILE A 363 18.49 -10.86 6.92
C ILE A 363 19.37 -10.34 8.05
N LEU A 364 18.82 -10.12 9.25
CA LEU A 364 19.60 -9.66 10.41
C LEU A 364 20.74 -10.64 10.74
N VAL A 365 20.48 -11.95 10.80
CA VAL A 365 21.52 -12.96 11.03
C VAL A 365 22.60 -12.89 9.96
N THR A 366 22.23 -12.75 8.69
CA THR A 366 23.18 -12.61 7.59
C THR A 366 24.03 -11.34 7.74
N VAL A 367 23.41 -10.21 8.11
CA VAL A 367 24.13 -8.94 8.38
C VAL A 367 25.11 -9.12 9.53
N ILE A 368 24.71 -9.75 10.64
CA ILE A 368 25.58 -10.04 11.79
C ILE A 368 26.78 -10.89 11.34
N LEU A 369 26.55 -11.99 10.60
CA LEU A 369 27.61 -12.87 10.14
C LEU A 369 28.62 -12.15 9.25
N LEU A 370 28.13 -11.37 8.28
CA LEU A 370 29.00 -10.59 7.38
C LEU A 370 29.79 -9.52 8.17
N SER A 371 29.14 -8.80 9.10
CA SER A 371 29.81 -7.78 9.90
C SER A 371 30.93 -8.38 10.78
N VAL A 372 30.68 -9.55 11.37
CA VAL A 372 31.70 -10.26 12.18
C VAL A 372 32.86 -10.73 11.30
N VAL A 373 32.59 -11.28 10.12
CA VAL A 373 33.63 -11.73 9.18
C VAL A 373 34.50 -10.54 8.74
N ILE A 374 33.91 -9.39 8.41
CA ILE A 374 34.63 -8.18 8.03
C ILE A 374 35.48 -7.67 9.20
N ALA A 375 34.89 -7.52 10.39
CA ALA A 375 35.59 -7.00 11.55
C ALA A 375 36.73 -7.92 12.01
N CYS A 376 36.48 -9.22 12.11
CA CYS A 376 37.49 -10.20 12.52
C CYS A 376 38.53 -10.43 11.41
N GLY A 377 38.17 -10.37 10.12
CA GLY A 377 39.10 -10.50 9.01
C GLY A 377 40.23 -9.49 9.08
N MET A 378 39.94 -8.23 9.40
CA MET A 378 40.97 -7.19 9.58
C MET A 378 41.91 -7.47 10.76
N PHE A 379 41.45 -8.11 11.82
CA PHE A 379 42.23 -8.39 13.01
C PHE A 379 42.98 -9.72 12.95
N LEU A 380 42.34 -10.74 12.45
CA LEU A 380 42.86 -12.10 12.48
C LEU A 380 43.87 -12.38 11.32
N THR A 381 44.03 -11.49 10.36
CA THR A 381 45.09 -11.55 9.35
C THR A 381 46.47 -11.23 9.93
N LYS A 382 46.52 -10.42 11.02
CA LYS A 382 47.80 -10.13 11.71
C LYS A 382 48.36 -11.38 12.39
N LYS A 383 49.69 -11.50 12.42
CA LYS A 383 50.38 -12.60 13.13
C LYS A 383 50.21 -12.40 14.65
N PRO A 384 50.14 -13.48 15.45
CA PRO A 384 50.02 -13.38 16.91
C PRO A 384 51.10 -12.50 17.55
N LYS A 385 52.33 -12.54 16.99
CA LYS A 385 53.47 -11.72 17.42
C LYS A 385 53.24 -10.22 17.20
N GLU A 386 52.60 -9.83 16.10
CA GLU A 386 52.24 -8.43 15.80
C GLU A 386 51.15 -7.93 16.71
N ILE A 387 50.15 -8.78 17.01
CA ILE A 387 49.08 -8.49 17.95
C ILE A 387 49.62 -8.26 19.36
N LEU A 388 50.63 -9.06 19.77
CA LEU A 388 51.27 -8.91 21.07
C LEU A 388 52.23 -7.69 21.12
N SER A 389 52.86 -7.29 20.03
CA SER A 389 53.73 -6.12 19.98
C SER A 389 52.99 -4.78 19.94
N GLU A 390 51.74 -4.74 19.49
CA GLU A 390 50.85 -3.56 19.63
C GLU A 390 50.35 -3.38 21.11
N MET A 391 50.72 -4.28 22.00
CA MET A 391 50.38 -4.28 23.41
C MET A 391 51.43 -3.62 24.31
N SER A 392 52.60 -3.35 23.79
CA SER A 392 53.71 -2.63 24.47
C SER A 392 53.74 -1.17 24.01
#